data_70c25595bf1d90eac23d59e3146b3624
#
_entry.id   70c25595bf1d90eac23d59e3146b3624
#
_cell.length_a   1.000
_cell.length_b   1.000
_cell.length_c   1.000
_cell.angle_alpha   90.00
_cell.angle_beta   90.00
_cell.angle_gamma   90.00
#
_symmetry.space_group_name_H-M   'P 1'
#
loop_
_entity.id
_entity.type
_entity.pdbx_description
1 polymer ?
#
loop_
_entity_poly.entity_id
_entity_poly.type
_entity_poly.pdbx_seq_one_letter_code
_entity_poly.pdbx_strand_id
1 'polypeptide(L)'
;MSITIEKAVLEKACKGMIETILLCLPNAFKGTIYGIGGPPDLTATRVTSGYIDENRERISWGLPEKSEYNAPGKPWLAYRDEEGRPLEAMGWCVERQKSWTSEDPLTDIRSVRLQVDGEWEDFHHMEPVLVRKSDLNQTIYSLPEYPRNASGQVIWRDSDYVVVAVIKIHFRPRSIRIGSHETRVIKELSRALGTELLSYQFRQDSLEAMQQLANDRLNACNILADSLRNAITKSGLIFSLVKQEIGFLREQWEEILMQKRRETNGKYAAIQDLNQALEDISGVPEPVRKDLLDVQNRFLELSLPPDMGENWVTLQIAARWERALQESGTGSECRNRVFEAIEKLKKALCYGHETEIIGSYDQLPENVKREWVDLLYTQNSRFDASALGRLIEILSHPDLEIPSREKSRKTLTQLKALAETMNMLERNTNFLLRQVLNGHEAGKMTKKLRKASIAMEEGTPSGALADGNQEPG
;
A
#
# COMPACT_ATOMS: atom_id res chain seq x y z
N MET A 1 -9.81 -20.15 23.60
CA MET A 1 -10.41 -19.93 22.28
C MET A 1 -11.58 -20.85 22.17
N SER A 2 -12.73 -20.30 22.05
CA SER A 2 -13.79 -21.03 21.37
C SER A 2 -13.33 -21.17 19.92
N ILE A 3 -13.53 -22.32 19.32
CA ILE A 3 -13.41 -22.48 17.89
C ILE A 3 -14.33 -21.42 17.28
N THR A 4 -13.74 -20.36 16.70
CA THR A 4 -14.49 -19.23 16.13
C THR A 4 -14.88 -19.60 14.71
N ILE A 5 -15.78 -20.55 14.56
CA ILE A 5 -16.34 -20.92 13.27
C ILE A 5 -17.60 -20.08 13.06
N GLU A 6 -17.82 -19.64 11.84
CA GLU A 6 -19.07 -18.99 11.46
C GLU A 6 -20.26 -19.86 11.90
N LYS A 7 -21.18 -19.27 12.68
CA LYS A 7 -22.29 -20.00 13.32
C LYS A 7 -23.06 -20.89 12.36
N ALA A 8 -23.30 -20.44 11.14
CA ALA A 8 -24.03 -21.20 10.12
C ALA A 8 -23.26 -22.46 9.66
N VAL A 9 -21.94 -22.36 9.53
CA VAL A 9 -21.07 -23.47 9.13
C VAL A 9 -20.98 -24.50 10.24
N LEU A 10 -20.78 -24.03 11.48
CA LEU A 10 -20.78 -24.89 12.67
C LEU A 10 -22.11 -25.65 12.81
N GLU A 11 -23.24 -24.96 12.69
CA GLU A 11 -24.56 -25.53 12.77
C GLU A 11 -24.78 -26.59 11.68
N LYS A 12 -24.35 -26.33 10.45
CA LYS A 12 -24.44 -27.27 9.33
C LYS A 12 -23.65 -28.56 9.59
N ALA A 13 -22.39 -28.44 10.04
CA ALA A 13 -21.56 -29.61 10.40
C ALA A 13 -22.19 -30.42 11.51
N CYS A 14 -22.66 -29.77 12.57
CA CYS A 14 -23.31 -30.40 13.69
C CYS A 14 -24.64 -31.06 13.30
N LYS A 15 -25.44 -30.47 12.42
CA LYS A 15 -26.66 -31.08 11.86
C LYS A 15 -26.33 -32.36 11.09
N GLY A 16 -25.35 -32.30 10.17
CA GLY A 16 -24.91 -33.48 9.42
C GLY A 16 -24.45 -34.63 10.34
N MET A 17 -23.75 -34.30 11.43
CA MET A 17 -23.35 -35.30 12.42
C MET A 17 -24.54 -35.93 13.15
N ILE A 18 -25.48 -35.13 13.65
CA ILE A 18 -26.71 -35.62 14.30
C ILE A 18 -27.53 -36.47 13.31
N GLU A 19 -27.70 -36.02 12.10
CA GLU A 19 -28.40 -36.76 11.04
C GLU A 19 -27.77 -38.14 10.83
N THR A 20 -26.46 -38.21 10.69
CA THR A 20 -25.71 -39.45 10.55
C THR A 20 -25.95 -40.39 11.73
N ILE A 21 -25.84 -39.88 12.96
CA ILE A 21 -26.07 -40.68 14.17
C ILE A 21 -27.49 -41.22 14.24
N LEU A 22 -28.48 -40.35 14.04
CA LEU A 22 -29.89 -40.75 14.14
C LEU A 22 -30.31 -41.73 13.04
N LEU A 23 -29.76 -41.63 11.83
CA LEU A 23 -30.03 -42.57 10.76
C LEU A 23 -29.31 -43.89 10.92
N CYS A 24 -28.07 -43.91 11.42
CA CYS A 24 -27.28 -45.14 11.59
C CYS A 24 -27.62 -45.95 12.85
N LEU A 25 -28.11 -45.32 13.92
CA LEU A 25 -28.38 -45.98 15.19
C LEU A 25 -29.90 -46.14 15.40
N PRO A 26 -30.46 -47.35 15.21
CA PRO A 26 -31.92 -47.55 15.14
C PRO A 26 -32.67 -47.19 16.44
N ASN A 27 -32.02 -47.25 17.59
CA ASN A 27 -32.62 -46.91 18.87
C ASN A 27 -32.37 -45.45 19.33
N ALA A 28 -31.55 -44.70 18.59
CA ALA A 28 -31.37 -43.29 18.84
C ALA A 28 -32.54 -42.49 18.25
N PHE A 29 -33.13 -41.59 19.03
CA PHE A 29 -34.29 -40.82 18.58
C PHE A 29 -34.07 -39.29 18.65
N LYS A 30 -33.14 -38.84 19.49
CA LYS A 30 -32.82 -37.40 19.62
C LYS A 30 -31.33 -37.20 19.80
N GLY A 31 -30.78 -36.22 19.12
CA GLY A 31 -29.39 -35.82 19.24
C GLY A 31 -29.25 -34.31 19.48
N THR A 32 -28.29 -33.96 20.31
CA THR A 32 -27.96 -32.55 20.58
C THR A 32 -26.44 -32.38 20.63
N ILE A 33 -25.91 -31.34 20.01
CA ILE A 33 -24.50 -30.96 20.12
C ILE A 33 -24.41 -29.65 20.86
N TYR A 34 -23.56 -29.62 21.86
CA TYR A 34 -23.19 -28.45 22.62
C TYR A 34 -21.75 -28.04 22.26
N GLY A 35 -21.55 -26.81 21.84
CA GLY A 35 -20.22 -26.22 21.72
C GLY A 35 -19.73 -25.81 23.10
N ILE A 36 -18.47 -26.09 23.39
CA ILE A 36 -17.83 -25.71 24.65
C ILE A 36 -16.97 -24.46 24.38
N GLY A 37 -17.25 -23.39 25.11
CA GLY A 37 -16.51 -22.15 25.05
C GLY A 37 -15.08 -22.27 25.55
N GLY A 38 -14.30 -21.21 25.35
CA GLY A 38 -12.90 -21.17 25.78
C GLY A 38 -12.72 -20.90 27.28
N PRO A 39 -11.50 -21.20 27.82
CA PRO A 39 -11.12 -20.81 29.15
C PRO A 39 -11.19 -19.27 29.36
N PRO A 40 -11.30 -18.81 30.61
CA PRO A 40 -11.37 -19.58 31.84
C PRO A 40 -12.76 -20.14 32.13
N ASP A 41 -13.81 -19.51 31.63
CA ASP A 41 -15.22 -19.82 31.91
C ASP A 41 -15.80 -20.63 30.76
N LEU A 42 -15.60 -21.94 30.81
CA LEU A 42 -16.23 -22.85 29.85
C LEU A 42 -17.74 -22.68 29.88
N THR A 43 -18.33 -22.38 28.73
CA THR A 43 -19.78 -22.29 28.57
C THR A 43 -20.24 -23.35 27.60
N ALA A 44 -21.31 -24.05 27.95
CA ALA A 44 -21.96 -24.98 27.05
C ALA A 44 -23.08 -24.25 26.29
N THR A 45 -22.91 -24.12 24.99
CA THR A 45 -23.90 -23.49 24.11
C THR A 45 -24.47 -24.54 23.16
N ARG A 46 -25.78 -24.73 23.16
CA ARG A 46 -26.40 -25.60 22.19
C ARG A 46 -26.25 -25.10 20.79
N VAL A 47 -25.54 -25.88 19.94
CA VAL A 47 -25.34 -25.56 18.53
C VAL A 47 -26.54 -26.01 17.70
N THR A 48 -26.97 -27.29 17.91
CA THR A 48 -28.10 -27.85 17.18
C THR A 48 -28.74 -28.99 17.98
N SER A 49 -30.00 -29.25 17.68
CA SER A 49 -30.73 -30.41 18.22
C SER A 49 -31.65 -30.95 17.14
N GLY A 50 -31.69 -32.28 17.01
CA GLY A 50 -32.56 -32.98 16.07
C GLY A 50 -33.33 -34.11 16.74
N TYR A 51 -34.56 -34.34 16.34
CA TYR A 51 -35.42 -35.45 16.75
C TYR A 51 -35.88 -36.18 15.50
N ILE A 52 -35.69 -37.52 15.44
CA ILE A 52 -36.14 -38.33 14.32
C ILE A 52 -37.54 -38.90 14.65
N ASP A 53 -38.41 -38.88 13.64
CA ASP A 53 -39.76 -39.44 13.79
C ASP A 53 -39.75 -40.97 13.98
N GLU A 54 -40.90 -41.51 14.32
CA GLU A 54 -41.04 -42.97 14.58
C GLU A 54 -40.75 -43.80 13.33
N ASN A 55 -41.07 -43.29 12.15
CA ASN A 55 -40.82 -43.93 10.85
C ASN A 55 -39.37 -43.83 10.41
N ARG A 56 -38.55 -43.00 11.08
CA ARG A 56 -37.14 -42.73 10.78
C ARG A 56 -36.89 -42.10 9.39
N GLU A 57 -37.86 -41.37 8.90
CA GLU A 57 -37.80 -40.73 7.58
C GLU A 57 -37.47 -39.23 7.68
N ARG A 58 -37.84 -38.62 8.80
CA ARG A 58 -37.74 -37.16 8.95
C ARG A 58 -37.09 -36.78 10.27
N ILE A 59 -36.18 -35.78 10.19
CA ILE A 59 -35.59 -35.15 11.37
C ILE A 59 -36.20 -33.77 11.54
N SER A 60 -36.79 -33.52 12.68
CA SER A 60 -37.25 -32.21 13.13
C SER A 60 -36.14 -31.54 13.89
N TRP A 61 -35.81 -30.32 13.46
CA TRP A 61 -34.72 -29.54 14.06
C TRP A 61 -35.27 -28.53 15.07
N GLY A 62 -34.54 -28.34 16.15
CA GLY A 62 -34.91 -27.51 17.26
C GLY A 62 -35.36 -28.33 18.46
N LEU A 63 -35.56 -27.69 19.63
CA LEU A 63 -36.09 -28.34 20.79
C LEU A 63 -37.61 -28.23 20.82
N PRO A 64 -38.31 -29.25 21.36
CA PRO A 64 -39.69 -29.10 21.81
C PRO A 64 -39.78 -27.93 22.80
N GLU A 65 -40.88 -27.18 22.79
CA GLU A 65 -41.10 -25.94 23.57
C GLU A 65 -40.97 -26.07 25.10
N LYS A 66 -40.87 -27.25 25.62
CA LYS A 66 -40.90 -27.57 27.08
C LYS A 66 -39.54 -27.80 27.72
N SER A 67 -38.43 -27.61 27.07
CA SER A 67 -37.12 -27.88 27.69
C SER A 67 -36.50 -26.60 28.26
N GLU A 68 -36.84 -26.22 29.46
CA GLU A 68 -36.26 -25.05 30.20
C GLU A 68 -34.77 -25.19 30.49
N TYR A 69 -34.20 -26.40 30.36
CA TYR A 69 -32.80 -26.73 30.62
C TYR A 69 -31.77 -26.25 29.63
N ASN A 70 -32.16 -25.51 28.63
CA ASN A 70 -31.26 -25.19 27.49
C ASN A 70 -31.01 -23.70 27.30
N ALA A 71 -30.81 -22.97 28.38
CA ALA A 71 -30.36 -21.59 28.28
C ALA A 71 -28.98 -21.56 27.54
N PRO A 72 -28.87 -20.91 26.40
CA PRO A 72 -27.57 -20.80 25.68
C PRO A 72 -26.56 -20.04 26.55
N GLY A 73 -25.31 -20.53 26.53
CA GLY A 73 -24.22 -19.85 27.22
C GLY A 73 -24.15 -20.08 28.75
N LYS A 74 -24.89 -21.04 29.30
CA LYS A 74 -24.78 -21.39 30.73
C LYS A 74 -23.38 -22.02 31.00
N PRO A 75 -22.63 -21.51 32.00
CA PRO A 75 -21.37 -22.15 32.40
C PRO A 75 -21.60 -23.59 32.80
N TRP A 76 -20.71 -24.50 32.38
CA TRP A 76 -20.87 -25.94 32.71
C TRP A 76 -20.94 -26.21 34.22
N LEU A 77 -20.25 -25.38 35.04
CA LEU A 77 -20.33 -25.43 36.49
C LEU A 77 -21.74 -25.13 37.04
N ALA A 78 -22.49 -24.31 36.33
CA ALA A 78 -23.85 -23.94 36.71
C ALA A 78 -24.89 -25.04 36.44
N TYR A 79 -24.47 -26.17 35.88
CA TYR A 79 -25.31 -27.40 35.84
C TYR A 79 -25.33 -28.14 37.16
N ARG A 80 -24.76 -27.59 38.22
CA ARG A 80 -24.97 -27.99 39.61
C ARG A 80 -26.04 -27.10 40.21
N ASP A 81 -27.19 -27.68 40.45
CA ASP A 81 -28.30 -26.92 41.02
C ASP A 81 -28.22 -26.76 42.55
N GLU A 82 -27.45 -27.63 43.24
CA GLU A 82 -27.26 -27.60 44.70
C GLU A 82 -25.83 -27.87 45.12
N GLU A 83 -25.39 -27.22 46.21
CA GLU A 83 -24.08 -27.48 46.81
C GLU A 83 -24.00 -28.92 47.33
N GLY A 84 -22.92 -29.63 46.99
CA GLY A 84 -22.73 -31.03 47.36
C GLY A 84 -23.32 -32.07 46.41
N ARG A 85 -24.09 -31.66 45.40
CA ARG A 85 -24.60 -32.55 44.36
C ARG A 85 -23.46 -33.06 43.47
N PRO A 86 -23.47 -34.33 43.02
CA PRO A 86 -22.52 -34.79 42.02
C PRO A 86 -22.57 -33.94 40.76
N LEU A 87 -21.40 -33.70 40.14
CA LEU A 87 -21.33 -32.99 38.87
C LEU A 87 -22.20 -33.69 37.83
N GLU A 88 -23.09 -32.94 37.18
CA GLU A 88 -23.98 -33.51 36.19
C GLU A 88 -23.22 -34.08 34.97
N ALA A 89 -23.88 -34.92 34.19
CA ALA A 89 -23.24 -35.69 33.13
C ALA A 89 -22.47 -34.81 32.09
N MET A 90 -23.00 -33.65 31.72
CA MET A 90 -22.33 -32.68 30.80
C MET A 90 -21.04 -32.17 31.44
N GLY A 91 -21.12 -31.60 32.63
CA GLY A 91 -19.98 -31.09 33.35
C GLY A 91 -18.92 -32.15 33.60
N TRP A 92 -19.34 -33.38 33.93
CA TRP A 92 -18.45 -34.52 34.14
C TRP A 92 -17.71 -34.89 32.83
N CYS A 93 -18.43 -34.99 31.71
CA CYS A 93 -17.82 -35.27 30.41
C CYS A 93 -16.77 -34.20 30.04
N VAL A 94 -17.06 -32.91 30.27
CA VAL A 94 -16.15 -31.81 29.99
C VAL A 94 -14.95 -31.86 30.92
N GLU A 95 -15.17 -31.99 32.24
CA GLU A 95 -14.08 -31.96 33.21
C GLU A 95 -13.14 -33.16 33.06
N ARG A 96 -13.71 -34.36 32.89
CA ARG A 96 -12.96 -35.61 32.84
C ARG A 96 -12.53 -36.03 31.45
N GLN A 97 -13.00 -35.36 30.41
CA GLN A 97 -12.73 -35.72 29.01
C GLN A 97 -13.13 -37.20 28.71
N LYS A 98 -14.20 -37.65 29.31
CA LYS A 98 -14.69 -39.03 29.20
C LYS A 98 -16.18 -39.06 28.86
N SER A 99 -16.59 -40.09 28.15
CA SER A 99 -18.00 -40.36 27.85
C SER A 99 -18.80 -40.73 29.10
N TRP A 100 -20.08 -40.36 29.11
CA TRP A 100 -21.06 -40.77 30.11
C TRP A 100 -22.23 -41.47 29.46
N THR A 101 -22.65 -42.60 30.02
CA THR A 101 -23.83 -43.36 29.55
C THR A 101 -24.79 -43.56 30.70
N SER A 102 -26.02 -43.12 30.57
CA SER A 102 -27.11 -43.38 31.50
C SER A 102 -27.86 -44.61 31.04
N GLU A 103 -27.46 -45.79 31.57
CA GLU A 103 -28.07 -47.10 31.27
C GLU A 103 -29.35 -47.33 32.05
N ASP A 104 -29.40 -46.79 33.27
CA ASP A 104 -30.56 -46.83 34.18
C ASP A 104 -30.71 -45.39 34.77
N PRO A 105 -31.60 -44.58 34.21
CA PRO A 105 -31.82 -43.22 34.70
C PRO A 105 -32.26 -43.13 36.15
N LEU A 106 -32.93 -44.16 36.67
CA LEU A 106 -33.40 -44.20 38.08
C LEU A 106 -32.26 -44.25 39.09
N THR A 107 -31.14 -44.85 38.70
CA THR A 107 -29.96 -45.01 39.57
C THR A 107 -28.84 -44.02 39.14
N ASP A 108 -29.04 -43.24 38.09
CA ASP A 108 -28.04 -42.31 37.56
C ASP A 108 -27.95 -41.06 38.43
N ILE A 109 -26.90 -41.00 39.25
CA ILE A 109 -26.62 -39.87 40.14
C ILE A 109 -26.29 -38.58 39.41
N ARG A 110 -26.04 -38.64 38.09
CA ARG A 110 -25.70 -37.49 37.22
C ARG A 110 -26.85 -37.07 36.33
N SER A 111 -28.00 -37.72 36.41
CA SER A 111 -29.19 -37.37 35.64
C SER A 111 -29.89 -36.16 36.28
N VAL A 112 -29.74 -34.98 35.65
CA VAL A 112 -30.45 -33.76 36.09
C VAL A 112 -31.94 -33.87 35.80
N ARG A 113 -32.35 -34.49 34.69
CA ARG A 113 -33.77 -34.63 34.30
C ARG A 113 -34.59 -35.45 35.26
N LEU A 114 -34.04 -36.53 35.74
CA LEU A 114 -34.72 -37.30 36.77
C LEU A 114 -34.99 -36.45 38.02
N GLN A 115 -34.04 -35.64 38.40
CA GLN A 115 -34.07 -34.88 39.65
C GLN A 115 -34.89 -33.59 39.55
N VAL A 116 -35.03 -33.00 38.38
CA VAL A 116 -35.75 -31.74 38.18
C VAL A 116 -37.09 -31.93 37.49
N ASP A 117 -37.13 -32.71 36.41
CA ASP A 117 -38.33 -32.89 35.59
C ASP A 117 -39.10 -34.19 35.97
N GLY A 118 -38.51 -35.06 36.79
CA GLY A 118 -39.05 -36.39 37.08
C GLY A 118 -39.02 -37.34 35.89
N GLU A 119 -38.27 -37.03 34.83
CA GLU A 119 -38.15 -37.87 33.63
C GLU A 119 -37.28 -39.10 33.91
N TRP A 120 -37.91 -40.20 34.26
CA TRP A 120 -37.23 -41.48 34.54
C TRP A 120 -36.82 -42.27 33.29
N GLU A 121 -37.14 -41.80 32.07
CA GLU A 121 -36.83 -42.44 30.80
C GLU A 121 -35.69 -41.73 30.04
N ASP A 122 -34.86 -40.90 30.67
CA ASP A 122 -33.75 -40.18 30.03
C ASP A 122 -32.51 -41.08 29.79
N PHE A 123 -32.69 -42.14 29.01
CA PHE A 123 -31.59 -43.00 28.58
C PHE A 123 -30.75 -42.26 27.56
N HIS A 124 -29.51 -41.93 27.89
CA HIS A 124 -28.67 -41.13 27.01
C HIS A 124 -27.19 -41.49 27.07
N HIS A 125 -26.48 -41.12 26.02
CA HIS A 125 -25.03 -41.15 25.96
C HIS A 125 -24.50 -39.77 25.66
N MET A 126 -23.47 -39.33 26.38
CA MET A 126 -22.74 -38.12 26.15
C MET A 126 -21.29 -38.45 25.77
N GLU A 127 -20.82 -37.94 24.65
CA GLU A 127 -19.47 -38.13 24.16
C GLU A 127 -18.77 -36.76 23.97
N PRO A 128 -17.63 -36.53 24.63
CA PRO A 128 -16.87 -35.32 24.42
C PRO A 128 -16.16 -35.36 23.05
N VAL A 129 -16.21 -34.26 22.32
CA VAL A 129 -15.45 -34.06 21.11
C VAL A 129 -14.10 -33.50 21.50
N LEU A 130 -13.07 -34.33 21.36
CA LEU A 130 -11.71 -34.03 21.78
C LEU A 130 -10.88 -33.55 20.60
N VAL A 131 -10.11 -32.46 20.81
CA VAL A 131 -9.13 -31.93 19.85
C VAL A 131 -7.78 -31.85 20.54
N ARG A 132 -6.69 -32.17 19.83
CA ARG A 132 -5.34 -32.06 20.38
C ARG A 132 -4.97 -30.59 20.60
N LYS A 133 -4.32 -30.30 21.72
CA LYS A 133 -3.80 -28.96 22.01
C LYS A 133 -2.77 -28.49 21.01
N SER A 134 -1.95 -29.42 20.48
CA SER A 134 -0.97 -29.12 19.42
C SER A 134 -1.59 -28.58 18.14
N ASP A 135 -2.85 -28.94 17.90
CA ASP A 135 -3.56 -28.57 16.67
C ASP A 135 -4.33 -27.24 16.83
N LEU A 136 -4.36 -26.71 18.06
CA LEU A 136 -4.91 -25.40 18.39
C LEU A 136 -3.77 -24.38 18.54
N ASN A 137 -4.07 -23.13 18.33
CA ASN A 137 -3.09 -22.06 18.49
C ASN A 137 -2.55 -22.05 19.93
N GLN A 138 -1.27 -22.40 20.12
CA GLN A 138 -0.64 -22.66 21.42
C GLN A 138 -0.69 -21.49 22.42
N THR A 139 -0.96 -20.28 21.95
CA THR A 139 -1.00 -19.08 22.81
C THR A 139 -2.18 -19.05 23.78
N ILE A 140 -3.18 -19.93 23.61
CA ILE A 140 -4.46 -19.86 24.32
C ILE A 140 -4.51 -20.80 25.53
N TYR A 141 -3.71 -21.87 25.52
CA TYR A 141 -3.60 -22.82 26.63
C TYR A 141 -2.27 -22.65 27.38
N SER A 142 -1.74 -21.41 27.46
CA SER A 142 -0.66 -21.11 28.38
C SER A 142 -1.15 -21.15 29.83
N LEU A 143 -0.29 -21.57 30.75
CA LEU A 143 -0.53 -21.43 32.21
C LEU A 143 -1.04 -20.02 32.48
N PRO A 144 -1.89 -19.70 33.09
CA PRO A 144 -2.99 -19.27 33.85
C PRO A 144 -4.38 -19.40 33.18
N GLU A 145 -4.44 -19.78 31.92
CA GLU A 145 -5.69 -19.78 31.13
C GLU A 145 -6.40 -21.15 31.05
N TYR A 146 -5.86 -22.14 31.74
CA TYR A 146 -6.55 -23.41 31.87
C TYR A 146 -7.85 -23.30 32.69
N PRO A 147 -8.92 -23.97 32.25
CA PRO A 147 -10.17 -23.96 33.00
C PRO A 147 -10.00 -24.58 34.37
N ARG A 148 -10.87 -24.17 35.28
CA ARG A 148 -10.91 -24.71 36.66
C ARG A 148 -12.21 -25.43 36.94
N ASN A 149 -12.14 -26.45 37.73
CA ASN A 149 -13.32 -27.15 38.25
C ASN A 149 -13.99 -26.35 39.40
N ALA A 150 -15.11 -26.85 39.89
CA ALA A 150 -15.84 -26.21 40.99
C ALA A 150 -15.00 -26.03 42.27
N SER A 151 -13.96 -26.87 42.48
CA SER A 151 -13.04 -26.78 43.61
C SER A 151 -11.85 -25.87 43.35
N GLY A 152 -11.83 -25.11 42.23
CA GLY A 152 -10.73 -24.23 41.87
C GLY A 152 -9.50 -24.92 41.29
N GLN A 153 -9.51 -26.23 41.14
CA GLN A 153 -8.40 -26.99 40.58
C GLN A 153 -8.34 -26.81 39.06
N VAL A 154 -7.13 -26.65 38.55
CA VAL A 154 -6.90 -26.57 37.09
C VAL A 154 -7.20 -27.93 36.45
N ILE A 155 -8.04 -27.94 35.42
CA ILE A 155 -8.37 -29.14 34.64
C ILE A 155 -7.69 -29.10 33.26
N TRP A 156 -7.52 -30.25 32.63
CA TRP A 156 -6.93 -30.49 31.31
C TRP A 156 -5.43 -30.20 31.22
N ARG A 157 -4.76 -29.77 32.28
CA ARG A 157 -3.35 -29.41 32.24
C ARG A 157 -2.48 -30.57 31.75
N ASP A 158 -2.71 -31.74 32.29
CA ASP A 158 -1.92 -32.93 32.00
C ASP A 158 -2.49 -33.79 30.86
N SER A 159 -3.55 -33.33 30.21
CA SER A 159 -4.12 -33.96 29.03
C SER A 159 -3.55 -33.31 27.75
N ASP A 160 -3.32 -34.13 26.72
CA ASP A 160 -2.98 -33.66 25.39
C ASP A 160 -4.17 -33.06 24.62
N TYR A 161 -5.37 -33.18 25.20
CA TYR A 161 -6.62 -32.83 24.55
C TYR A 161 -7.38 -31.75 25.31
N VAL A 162 -8.28 -31.08 24.57
CA VAL A 162 -9.33 -30.19 25.08
C VAL A 162 -10.67 -30.62 24.55
N VAL A 163 -11.75 -30.29 25.28
CA VAL A 163 -13.12 -30.52 24.81
C VAL A 163 -13.62 -29.29 24.07
N VAL A 164 -14.00 -29.48 22.84
CA VAL A 164 -14.52 -28.39 21.98
C VAL A 164 -16.05 -28.48 21.80
N ALA A 165 -16.60 -29.65 21.97
CA ALA A 165 -18.04 -29.89 21.94
C ALA A 165 -18.41 -31.14 22.76
N VAL A 166 -19.70 -31.31 23.03
CA VAL A 166 -20.25 -32.54 23.60
C VAL A 166 -21.45 -32.96 22.74
N ILE A 167 -21.44 -34.22 22.32
CA ILE A 167 -22.56 -34.88 21.64
C ILE A 167 -23.41 -35.58 22.67
N LYS A 168 -24.68 -35.21 22.79
CA LYS A 168 -25.68 -35.92 23.65
C LYS A 168 -26.70 -36.61 22.76
N ILE A 169 -26.81 -37.94 22.87
CA ILE A 169 -27.77 -38.75 22.12
C ILE A 169 -28.69 -39.45 23.11
N HIS A 170 -29.99 -39.32 22.87
CA HIS A 170 -31.01 -40.00 23.64
C HIS A 170 -31.46 -41.26 22.91
N PHE A 171 -31.68 -42.32 23.69
CA PHE A 171 -32.02 -43.64 23.21
C PHE A 171 -33.37 -44.09 23.74
N ARG A 172 -34.00 -45.01 23.05
CA ARG A 172 -35.21 -45.70 23.56
C ARG A 172 -34.86 -46.43 24.85
N PRO A 173 -35.82 -46.61 25.78
CA PRO A 173 -35.59 -47.24 27.07
C PRO A 173 -34.86 -48.57 26.95
N ARG A 174 -33.85 -48.76 27.79
CA ARG A 174 -33.02 -49.97 27.90
C ARG A 174 -32.29 -50.42 26.65
N SER A 175 -32.12 -49.55 25.68
CA SER A 175 -31.47 -49.86 24.42
C SER A 175 -30.00 -49.43 24.33
N ILE A 176 -29.47 -48.71 25.32
CA ILE A 176 -28.08 -48.28 25.37
C ILE A 176 -27.34 -48.92 26.55
N ARG A 177 -26.10 -49.33 26.33
CA ARG A 177 -25.19 -49.87 27.36
C ARG A 177 -23.79 -49.34 27.20
N ILE A 178 -23.06 -49.24 28.30
CA ILE A 178 -21.63 -48.86 28.29
C ILE A 178 -20.85 -49.90 27.46
N GLY A 179 -20.03 -49.40 26.53
CA GLY A 179 -19.20 -50.22 25.64
C GLY A 179 -19.97 -50.92 24.52
N SER A 180 -21.26 -50.61 24.34
CA SER A 180 -22.05 -51.14 23.23
C SER A 180 -21.54 -50.69 21.86
N HIS A 181 -22.09 -51.22 20.79
CA HIS A 181 -21.77 -50.81 19.43
C HIS A 181 -22.09 -49.32 19.22
N GLU A 182 -23.23 -48.87 19.72
CA GLU A 182 -23.71 -47.49 19.61
C GLU A 182 -22.74 -46.49 20.22
N THR A 183 -22.26 -46.75 21.45
CA THR A 183 -21.31 -45.89 22.14
C THR A 183 -19.97 -45.82 21.40
N ARG A 184 -19.53 -46.92 20.78
CA ARG A 184 -18.31 -46.94 19.94
C ARG A 184 -18.47 -46.14 18.66
N VAL A 185 -19.60 -46.28 17.97
CA VAL A 185 -19.92 -45.51 16.77
C VAL A 185 -19.94 -44.00 17.07
N ILE A 186 -20.63 -43.60 18.16
CA ILE A 186 -20.67 -42.19 18.55
C ILE A 186 -19.27 -41.66 18.86
N LYS A 187 -18.42 -42.44 19.49
CA LYS A 187 -17.03 -42.09 19.78
C LYS A 187 -16.20 -41.87 18.51
N GLU A 188 -16.34 -42.74 17.51
CA GLU A 188 -15.62 -42.53 16.23
C GLU A 188 -16.15 -41.31 15.49
N LEU A 189 -17.47 -41.08 15.50
CA LEU A 189 -18.10 -39.92 14.91
C LEU A 189 -17.71 -38.62 15.65
N SER A 190 -17.53 -38.67 16.98
CA SER A 190 -17.02 -37.49 17.73
C SER A 190 -15.61 -37.07 17.31
N ARG A 191 -14.75 -38.07 17.01
CA ARG A 191 -13.40 -37.81 16.48
C ARG A 191 -13.46 -37.17 15.09
N ALA A 192 -14.35 -37.69 14.22
CA ALA A 192 -14.58 -37.13 12.90
C ALA A 192 -15.04 -35.65 12.99
N LEU A 193 -16.01 -35.37 13.89
CA LEU A 193 -16.48 -34.02 14.14
C LEU A 193 -15.35 -33.10 14.64
N GLY A 194 -14.50 -33.57 15.55
CA GLY A 194 -13.35 -32.82 16.03
C GLY A 194 -12.40 -32.40 14.89
N THR A 195 -12.11 -33.35 14.00
CA THR A 195 -11.27 -33.09 12.80
C THR A 195 -11.93 -32.09 11.83
N GLU A 196 -13.23 -32.23 11.62
CA GLU A 196 -14.00 -31.35 10.76
C GLU A 196 -14.01 -29.89 11.30
N LEU A 197 -14.27 -29.75 12.63
CA LEU A 197 -14.25 -28.43 13.27
C LEU A 197 -12.88 -27.76 13.19
N LEU A 198 -11.79 -28.50 13.40
CA LEU A 198 -10.43 -28.00 13.17
C LEU A 198 -10.20 -27.58 11.73
N SER A 199 -10.64 -28.37 10.76
CA SER A 199 -10.50 -28.04 9.35
C SER A 199 -11.20 -26.72 9.00
N TYR A 200 -12.38 -26.47 9.55
CA TYR A 200 -13.07 -25.20 9.37
C TYR A 200 -12.31 -24.03 10.02
N GLN A 201 -11.81 -24.23 11.25
CA GLN A 201 -11.00 -23.21 11.94
C GLN A 201 -9.77 -22.83 11.11
N PHE A 202 -9.00 -23.81 10.64
CA PHE A 202 -7.82 -23.57 9.82
C PHE A 202 -8.13 -22.83 8.52
N ARG A 203 -9.26 -23.16 7.87
CA ARG A 203 -9.68 -22.44 6.66
C ARG A 203 -10.01 -21.00 6.97
N GLN A 204 -10.70 -20.72 8.05
CA GLN A 204 -11.05 -19.36 8.45
C GLN A 204 -9.80 -18.55 8.81
N ASP A 205 -8.92 -19.10 9.65
CA ASP A 205 -7.66 -18.46 10.03
C ASP A 205 -6.79 -18.16 8.79
N SER A 206 -6.77 -19.08 7.83
CA SER A 206 -6.06 -18.90 6.56
C SER A 206 -6.65 -17.78 5.71
N LEU A 207 -7.98 -17.69 5.62
CA LEU A 207 -8.66 -16.62 4.89
C LEU A 207 -8.40 -15.24 5.54
N GLU A 208 -8.49 -15.16 6.86
CA GLU A 208 -8.21 -13.94 7.61
C GLU A 208 -6.75 -13.48 7.40
N ALA A 209 -5.80 -14.43 7.49
CA ALA A 209 -4.39 -14.15 7.24
C ALA A 209 -4.15 -13.68 5.79
N MET A 210 -4.83 -14.28 4.80
CA MET A 210 -4.75 -13.84 3.40
C MET A 210 -5.35 -12.45 3.20
N GLN A 211 -6.48 -12.14 3.83
CA GLN A 211 -7.10 -10.81 3.77
C GLN A 211 -6.21 -9.76 4.42
N GLN A 212 -5.63 -10.05 5.57
CA GLN A 212 -4.69 -9.15 6.23
C GLN A 212 -3.46 -8.89 5.36
N LEU A 213 -2.88 -9.96 4.79
CA LEU A 213 -1.75 -9.83 3.87
C LEU A 213 -2.10 -8.99 2.63
N ALA A 214 -3.29 -9.17 2.06
CA ALA A 214 -3.77 -8.38 0.93
C ALA A 214 -3.91 -6.89 1.30
N ASN A 215 -4.49 -6.59 2.47
CA ASN A 215 -4.64 -5.23 2.97
C ASN A 215 -3.27 -4.57 3.25
N ASP A 216 -2.33 -5.31 3.85
CA ASP A 216 -0.97 -4.82 4.10
C ASP A 216 -0.24 -4.50 2.79
N ARG A 217 -0.42 -5.35 1.75
CA ARG A 217 0.12 -5.10 0.41
C ARG A 217 -0.48 -3.86 -0.24
N LEU A 218 -1.80 -3.68 -0.17
CA LEU A 218 -2.48 -2.50 -0.69
C LEU A 218 -2.00 -1.21 0.01
N ASN A 219 -1.87 -1.24 1.33
CA ASN A 219 -1.37 -0.12 2.11
C ASN A 219 0.09 0.21 1.74
N ALA A 220 0.95 -0.79 1.60
CA ALA A 220 2.32 -0.58 1.14
C ALA A 220 2.37 0.02 -0.27
N CYS A 221 1.54 -0.47 -1.21
CA CYS A 221 1.44 0.09 -2.56
C CYS A 221 0.98 1.56 -2.55
N ASN A 222 0.00 1.91 -1.72
CA ASN A 222 -0.49 3.28 -1.59
C ASN A 222 0.60 4.23 -1.06
N ILE A 223 1.31 3.84 0.00
CA ILE A 223 2.43 4.61 0.55
C ILE A 223 3.53 4.82 -0.51
N LEU A 224 3.86 3.77 -1.27
CA LEU A 224 4.85 3.86 -2.33
C LEU A 224 4.39 4.73 -3.49
N ALA A 225 3.12 4.65 -3.88
CA ALA A 225 2.53 5.50 -4.93
C ALA A 225 2.54 6.98 -4.54
N ASP A 226 2.21 7.30 -3.29
CA ASP A 226 2.26 8.68 -2.78
C ASP A 226 3.70 9.19 -2.70
N SER A 227 4.65 8.35 -2.28
CA SER A 227 6.08 8.69 -2.29
C SER A 227 6.59 8.98 -3.70
N LEU A 228 6.21 8.15 -4.68
CA LEU A 228 6.55 8.37 -6.09
C LEU A 228 5.92 9.65 -6.64
N ARG A 229 4.63 9.89 -6.36
CA ARG A 229 3.96 11.13 -6.78
C ARG A 229 4.68 12.37 -6.23
N ASN A 230 5.04 12.34 -4.95
CA ASN A 230 5.78 13.41 -4.30
C ASN A 230 7.18 13.57 -4.90
N ALA A 231 7.88 12.48 -5.21
CA ALA A 231 9.18 12.53 -5.86
C ALA A 231 9.10 13.13 -7.25
N ILE A 232 8.12 12.73 -8.08
CA ILE A 232 7.90 13.27 -9.43
C ILE A 232 7.58 14.77 -9.36
N THR A 233 6.70 15.18 -8.45
CA THR A 233 6.33 16.59 -8.26
C THR A 233 7.54 17.44 -7.86
N LYS A 234 8.34 16.98 -6.90
CA LYS A 234 9.55 17.66 -6.45
C LYS A 234 10.63 17.69 -7.54
N SER A 235 10.77 16.61 -8.30
CA SER A 235 11.68 16.59 -9.47
C SER A 235 11.29 17.64 -10.50
N GLY A 236 10.00 17.75 -10.84
CA GLY A 236 9.49 18.81 -11.71
C GLY A 236 9.80 20.23 -11.21
N LEU A 237 9.66 20.44 -9.90
CA LEU A 237 10.03 21.72 -9.27
C LEU A 237 11.53 22.00 -9.36
N ILE A 238 12.39 21.00 -9.11
CA ILE A 238 13.84 21.14 -9.23
C ILE A 238 14.23 21.53 -10.65
N PHE A 239 13.67 20.85 -11.66
CA PHE A 239 13.91 21.21 -13.06
C PHE A 239 13.45 22.62 -13.39
N SER A 240 12.33 23.06 -12.85
CA SER A 240 11.85 24.44 -13.02
C SER A 240 12.81 25.46 -12.41
N LEU A 241 13.33 25.17 -11.21
CA LEU A 241 14.30 26.03 -10.53
C LEU A 241 15.64 26.04 -11.27
N VAL A 242 16.11 24.93 -11.80
CA VAL A 242 17.31 24.88 -12.65
C VAL A 242 17.12 25.73 -13.90
N LYS A 243 15.98 25.60 -14.57
CA LYS A 243 15.66 26.44 -15.74
C LYS A 243 15.62 27.93 -15.41
N GLN A 244 15.04 28.28 -14.26
CA GLN A 244 14.99 29.67 -13.80
C GLN A 244 16.40 30.20 -13.53
N GLU A 245 17.29 29.43 -12.91
CA GLU A 245 18.65 29.83 -12.63
C GLU A 245 19.48 29.96 -13.90
N ILE A 246 19.28 29.06 -14.88
CA ILE A 246 19.90 29.17 -16.20
C ILE A 246 19.38 30.43 -16.93
N GLY A 247 18.07 30.68 -16.87
CA GLY A 247 17.48 31.91 -17.40
C GLY A 247 18.11 33.17 -16.80
N PHE A 248 18.29 33.20 -15.48
CA PHE A 248 18.93 34.29 -14.76
C PHE A 248 20.41 34.48 -15.19
N LEU A 249 21.18 33.38 -15.30
CA LEU A 249 22.55 33.43 -15.81
C LEU A 249 22.61 33.96 -17.24
N ARG A 250 21.66 33.56 -18.08
CA ARG A 250 21.54 34.03 -19.46
C ARG A 250 21.23 35.51 -19.49
N GLU A 251 20.27 36.02 -18.73
CA GLU A 251 19.96 37.44 -18.63
C GLU A 251 21.19 38.26 -18.22
N GLN A 252 21.94 37.83 -17.21
CA GLN A 252 23.16 38.52 -16.77
C GLN A 252 24.25 38.51 -17.83
N TRP A 253 24.42 37.37 -18.50
CA TRP A 253 25.36 37.26 -19.61
C TRP A 253 25.01 38.20 -20.75
N GLU A 254 23.75 38.27 -21.10
CA GLU A 254 23.23 39.15 -22.14
C GLU A 254 23.34 40.61 -21.77
N GLU A 255 23.12 40.96 -20.51
CA GLU A 255 23.33 42.31 -19.99
C GLU A 255 24.82 42.75 -20.16
N ILE A 256 25.75 41.86 -19.81
CA ILE A 256 27.19 42.13 -20.03
C ILE A 256 27.48 42.32 -21.50
N LEU A 257 26.92 41.49 -22.37
CA LEU A 257 27.07 41.64 -23.82
C LEU A 257 26.49 42.95 -24.33
N MET A 258 25.32 43.36 -23.82
CA MET A 258 24.68 44.63 -24.21
C MET A 258 25.40 45.87 -23.70
N GLN A 259 25.90 45.86 -22.46
CA GLN A 259 26.65 46.96 -21.89
C GLN A 259 27.94 47.27 -22.69
N LYS A 260 28.57 46.24 -23.25
CA LYS A 260 29.78 46.38 -24.08
C LYS A 260 29.50 46.66 -25.57
N ARG A 261 28.22 46.65 -25.99
CA ARG A 261 27.80 46.85 -27.37
C ARG A 261 27.04 48.16 -27.55
N ARG A 262 27.69 49.19 -27.91
CA ARG A 262 27.02 50.41 -28.44
C ARG A 262 26.66 50.36 -29.93
N GLU A 263 27.14 49.38 -30.70
CA GLU A 263 26.80 49.20 -32.11
C GLU A 263 26.70 47.75 -32.52
N THR A 264 25.48 47.22 -32.62
CA THR A 264 25.23 45.85 -33.08
C THR A 264 24.89 45.78 -34.56
N ASN A 265 25.89 45.61 -35.41
CA ASN A 265 25.68 45.39 -36.86
C ASN A 265 24.93 44.05 -37.17
N GLY A 266 24.99 43.02 -36.30
CA GLY A 266 24.44 41.71 -36.62
C GLY A 266 22.90 41.61 -36.68
N LYS A 267 22.18 42.24 -35.76
CA LYS A 267 20.70 42.29 -35.76
C LYS A 267 20.18 43.05 -36.97
N TYR A 268 20.83 44.19 -37.27
CA TYR A 268 20.49 45.04 -38.40
C TYR A 268 20.77 44.32 -39.74
N ALA A 269 21.93 43.68 -39.87
CA ALA A 269 22.30 42.94 -41.08
C ALA A 269 21.33 41.76 -41.35
N ALA A 270 20.95 41.01 -40.33
CA ALA A 270 20.02 39.91 -40.49
C ALA A 270 18.60 40.37 -40.90
N ILE A 271 18.15 41.52 -40.39
CA ILE A 271 16.88 42.11 -40.82
C ILE A 271 16.98 42.66 -42.25
N GLN A 272 18.13 43.21 -42.63
CA GLN A 272 18.37 43.60 -44.04
C GLN A 272 18.32 42.40 -44.99
N ASP A 273 18.94 41.27 -44.62
CA ASP A 273 18.87 40.00 -45.38
C ASP A 273 17.40 39.55 -45.56
N LEU A 274 16.57 39.67 -44.51
CA LEU A 274 15.14 39.37 -44.58
C LEU A 274 14.37 40.36 -45.45
N ASN A 275 14.68 41.65 -45.36
CA ASN A 275 14.06 42.67 -46.22
C ASN A 275 14.41 42.46 -47.71
N GLN A 276 15.67 42.14 -48.01
CA GLN A 276 16.09 41.76 -49.34
C GLN A 276 15.41 40.53 -49.89
N ALA A 277 15.28 39.48 -49.02
CA ALA A 277 14.53 38.29 -49.41
C ALA A 277 13.04 38.59 -49.70
N LEU A 278 12.45 39.58 -49.00
CA LEU A 278 11.08 40.01 -49.24
C LEU A 278 10.92 40.75 -50.56
N GLU A 279 11.92 41.50 -50.99
CA GLU A 279 11.96 42.18 -52.32
C GLU A 279 12.09 41.12 -53.43
N ASP A 280 12.92 40.10 -53.23
CA ASP A 280 13.18 39.06 -54.22
C ASP A 280 11.98 38.13 -54.46
N ILE A 281 11.01 38.07 -53.53
CA ILE A 281 9.83 37.24 -53.67
C ILE A 281 8.71 37.99 -54.41
N SER A 282 8.42 37.53 -55.62
CA SER A 282 7.27 37.98 -56.39
C SER A 282 6.02 37.16 -55.98
N GLY A 283 4.92 37.85 -55.68
CA GLY A 283 3.64 37.23 -55.36
C GLY A 283 3.19 37.30 -53.91
N VAL A 284 3.97 37.93 -53.01
CA VAL A 284 3.51 38.25 -51.66
C VAL A 284 2.47 39.38 -51.73
N PRO A 285 1.24 39.20 -51.19
CA PRO A 285 0.24 40.26 -51.18
C PRO A 285 0.74 41.51 -50.45
N GLU A 286 0.44 42.70 -50.96
CA GLU A 286 0.89 43.97 -50.42
C GLU A 286 0.58 44.17 -48.92
N PRO A 287 -0.58 43.75 -48.39
CA PRO A 287 -0.87 43.81 -46.94
C PRO A 287 0.09 42.95 -46.11
N VAL A 288 0.46 41.76 -46.61
CA VAL A 288 1.39 40.83 -45.90
C VAL A 288 2.81 41.36 -45.94
N ARG A 289 3.21 41.92 -47.09
CA ARG A 289 4.52 42.60 -47.27
C ARG A 289 4.69 43.73 -46.26
N LYS A 290 3.66 44.58 -46.14
CA LYS A 290 3.65 45.69 -45.19
C LYS A 290 3.72 45.23 -43.75
N ASP A 291 2.94 44.21 -43.39
CA ASP A 291 2.93 43.66 -42.03
C ASP A 291 4.30 43.08 -41.65
N LEU A 292 4.98 42.38 -42.59
CA LEU A 292 6.31 41.85 -42.37
C LEU A 292 7.34 42.98 -42.14
N LEU A 293 7.32 44.02 -42.99
CA LEU A 293 8.21 45.17 -42.85
C LEU A 293 7.98 45.92 -41.54
N ASP A 294 6.73 46.14 -41.16
CA ASP A 294 6.37 46.82 -39.93
C ASP A 294 6.85 46.03 -38.69
N VAL A 295 6.69 44.70 -38.69
CA VAL A 295 7.15 43.84 -37.58
C VAL A 295 8.69 43.82 -37.52
N GLN A 296 9.37 43.71 -38.64
CA GLN A 296 10.83 43.68 -38.70
C GLN A 296 11.43 45.04 -38.28
N ASN A 297 10.88 46.15 -38.72
CA ASN A 297 11.29 47.49 -38.31
C ASN A 297 11.02 47.71 -36.82
N ARG A 298 9.83 47.34 -36.35
CA ARG A 298 9.49 47.42 -34.92
C ARG A 298 10.45 46.59 -34.05
N PHE A 299 10.89 45.42 -34.55
CA PHE A 299 11.86 44.61 -33.86
C PHE A 299 13.24 45.30 -33.74
N LEU A 300 13.64 46.05 -34.73
CA LEU A 300 14.90 46.85 -34.69
C LEU A 300 14.86 47.94 -33.61
N GLU A 301 13.68 48.53 -33.39
CA GLU A 301 13.47 49.58 -32.40
C GLU A 301 13.38 49.03 -30.97
N LEU A 302 12.99 47.75 -30.80
CA LEU A 302 12.84 47.13 -29.50
C LEU A 302 14.19 46.68 -28.93
N SER A 303 14.46 47.13 -27.71
CA SER A 303 15.59 46.65 -26.91
C SER A 303 15.08 45.52 -26.01
N LEU A 304 14.98 44.30 -26.55
CA LEU A 304 14.50 43.14 -25.85
C LEU A 304 15.67 42.30 -25.32
N PRO A 305 15.55 41.75 -24.10
CA PRO A 305 16.44 40.68 -23.68
C PRO A 305 16.39 39.54 -24.71
N PRO A 306 17.49 38.81 -24.96
CA PRO A 306 17.54 37.79 -26.01
C PRO A 306 16.45 36.71 -25.92
N ASP A 307 16.04 36.26 -24.75
CA ASP A 307 14.90 35.36 -24.60
C ASP A 307 13.60 35.92 -25.14
N MET A 308 13.32 37.17 -24.80
CA MET A 308 12.17 37.88 -25.32
C MET A 308 12.33 38.20 -26.81
N GLY A 309 13.56 38.46 -27.22
CA GLY A 309 13.93 38.67 -28.63
C GLY A 309 13.75 37.38 -29.44
N GLU A 310 14.23 36.24 -28.97
CA GLU A 310 14.05 34.95 -29.62
C GLU A 310 12.58 34.56 -29.72
N ASN A 311 11.82 34.75 -28.65
CA ASN A 311 10.37 34.53 -28.65
C ASN A 311 9.68 35.47 -29.66
N TRP A 312 10.10 36.74 -29.73
CA TRP A 312 9.57 37.67 -30.69
C TRP A 312 9.88 37.23 -32.14
N VAL A 313 11.13 36.85 -32.43
CA VAL A 313 11.53 36.33 -33.75
C VAL A 313 10.71 35.11 -34.12
N THR A 314 10.54 34.19 -33.21
CA THR A 314 9.80 32.97 -33.47
C THR A 314 8.31 33.21 -33.67
N LEU A 315 7.67 33.97 -32.78
CA LEU A 315 6.21 34.15 -32.76
C LEU A 315 5.74 35.27 -33.72
N GLN A 316 6.55 36.28 -33.95
CA GLN A 316 6.15 37.44 -34.74
C GLN A 316 6.80 37.45 -36.14
N ILE A 317 8.08 37.15 -36.24
CA ILE A 317 8.78 37.23 -37.56
C ILE A 317 8.65 35.89 -38.28
N ALA A 318 9.10 34.77 -37.69
CA ALA A 318 9.12 33.47 -38.36
C ALA A 318 7.71 32.97 -38.74
N ALA A 319 6.74 33.12 -37.85
CA ALA A 319 5.36 32.71 -38.11
C ALA A 319 4.70 33.50 -39.26
N ARG A 320 5.01 34.80 -39.38
CA ARG A 320 4.53 35.63 -40.50
C ARG A 320 5.24 35.29 -41.81
N TRP A 321 6.54 35.05 -41.76
CA TRP A 321 7.28 34.58 -42.90
C TRP A 321 6.79 33.24 -43.43
N GLU A 322 6.51 32.31 -42.53
CA GLU A 322 5.96 31.00 -42.91
C GLU A 322 4.62 31.16 -43.67
N ARG A 323 3.74 32.04 -43.18
CA ARG A 323 2.47 32.34 -43.84
C ARG A 323 2.70 33.02 -45.23
N ALA A 324 3.58 33.99 -45.31
CA ALA A 324 3.91 34.68 -46.57
C ALA A 324 4.47 33.71 -47.63
N LEU A 325 5.35 32.77 -47.19
CA LEU A 325 5.92 31.76 -48.08
C LEU A 325 4.91 30.70 -48.54
N GLN A 326 3.89 30.42 -47.73
CA GLN A 326 2.77 29.52 -48.11
C GLN A 326 1.86 30.21 -49.12
N GLU A 327 1.50 31.46 -48.91
CA GLU A 327 0.61 32.23 -49.79
C GLU A 327 1.25 32.58 -51.14
N SER A 328 2.58 32.82 -51.18
CA SER A 328 3.29 33.17 -52.40
C SER A 328 3.68 32.00 -53.31
N GLY A 329 3.54 30.74 -52.83
CA GLY A 329 3.95 29.56 -53.60
C GLY A 329 5.44 29.50 -53.95
N THR A 330 6.27 30.13 -53.16
CA THR A 330 7.70 30.37 -53.42
C THR A 330 8.51 29.06 -53.45
N GLY A 331 9.48 28.97 -54.37
CA GLY A 331 10.37 27.82 -54.54
C GLY A 331 11.27 27.54 -53.31
N SER A 332 11.78 26.30 -53.21
CA SER A 332 12.55 25.81 -52.08
C SER A 332 13.80 26.61 -51.75
N GLU A 333 14.47 27.19 -52.77
CA GLU A 333 15.71 27.97 -52.61
C GLU A 333 15.48 29.28 -51.84
N CYS A 334 14.44 30.01 -52.21
CA CYS A 334 14.10 31.24 -51.51
C CYS A 334 13.61 30.99 -50.08
N ARG A 335 12.85 29.89 -49.88
CA ARG A 335 12.44 29.44 -48.55
C ARG A 335 13.64 29.17 -47.66
N ASN A 336 14.67 28.46 -48.16
CA ASN A 336 15.89 28.19 -47.42
C ASN A 336 16.63 29.48 -47.05
N ARG A 337 16.76 30.45 -47.96
CA ARG A 337 17.37 31.75 -47.67
C ARG A 337 16.67 32.51 -46.55
N VAL A 338 15.34 32.51 -46.53
CA VAL A 338 14.56 33.14 -45.45
C VAL A 338 14.81 32.45 -44.13
N PHE A 339 14.80 31.11 -44.09
CA PHE A 339 15.09 30.36 -42.88
C PHE A 339 16.53 30.56 -42.37
N GLU A 340 17.51 30.63 -43.29
CA GLU A 340 18.88 30.96 -42.92
C GLU A 340 18.98 32.36 -42.34
N ALA A 341 18.26 33.34 -42.90
CA ALA A 341 18.25 34.71 -42.39
C ALA A 341 17.57 34.79 -41.00
N ILE A 342 16.50 34.05 -40.78
CA ILE A 342 15.85 33.94 -39.47
C ILE A 342 16.79 33.29 -38.45
N GLU A 343 17.50 32.21 -38.82
CA GLU A 343 18.49 31.58 -37.94
C GLU A 343 19.68 32.47 -37.68
N LYS A 344 20.16 33.24 -38.67
CA LYS A 344 21.16 34.31 -38.47
C LYS A 344 20.65 35.36 -37.48
N LEU A 345 19.38 35.76 -37.60
CA LEU A 345 18.77 36.73 -36.68
C LEU A 345 18.73 36.21 -35.26
N LYS A 346 18.31 34.94 -35.07
CA LYS A 346 18.35 34.29 -33.77
C LYS A 346 19.77 34.19 -33.22
N LYS A 347 20.73 33.77 -34.05
CA LYS A 347 22.15 33.73 -33.67
C LYS A 347 22.69 35.12 -33.32
N ALA A 348 22.33 36.17 -34.07
CA ALA A 348 22.74 37.53 -33.75
C ALA A 348 22.19 38.04 -32.42
N LEU A 349 21.04 37.53 -31.97
CA LEU A 349 20.50 37.79 -30.63
C LEU A 349 21.26 37.04 -29.54
N CYS A 350 21.57 35.80 -29.81
CA CYS A 350 22.16 34.87 -28.82
C CYS A 350 23.68 34.98 -28.76
N TYR A 351 24.32 35.08 -29.90
CA TYR A 351 25.75 34.92 -30.03
C TYR A 351 26.46 36.20 -30.49
N GLY A 352 25.84 37.36 -30.49
CA GLY A 352 26.48 38.54 -30.98
C GLY A 352 28.00 38.42 -31.14
N HIS A 353 28.54 38.54 -32.28
CA HIS A 353 29.93 38.39 -32.70
C HIS A 353 30.95 37.95 -31.64
N GLU A 354 31.43 36.75 -31.79
CA GLU A 354 32.12 35.88 -30.87
C GLU A 354 33.41 36.39 -30.23
N THR A 355 33.98 37.49 -30.60
CA THR A 355 35.42 37.63 -30.36
C THR A 355 35.90 38.91 -29.72
N GLU A 356 35.14 39.99 -29.63
CA GLU A 356 35.75 41.26 -29.21
C GLU A 356 35.30 41.81 -27.87
N ILE A 357 34.48 41.10 -27.08
CA ILE A 357 33.61 41.83 -26.16
C ILE A 357 33.94 41.73 -24.69
N ILE A 358 34.68 40.71 -24.23
CA ILE A 358 34.86 40.49 -22.78
C ILE A 358 36.31 40.14 -22.49
N GLY A 359 37.08 41.06 -21.94
CA GLY A 359 38.51 40.87 -21.71
C GLY A 359 38.89 39.66 -20.88
N SER A 360 38.13 39.30 -19.84
CA SER A 360 38.35 38.09 -19.06
C SER A 360 37.75 36.81 -19.72
N TYR A 361 36.63 36.94 -20.43
CA TYR A 361 36.04 35.85 -21.21
C TYR A 361 36.95 35.45 -22.40
N ASP A 362 37.67 36.41 -22.99
CA ASP A 362 38.61 36.12 -24.06
C ASP A 362 39.79 35.26 -23.62
N GLN A 363 40.08 35.24 -22.34
CA GLN A 363 41.11 34.36 -21.74
C GLN A 363 40.63 32.93 -21.53
N LEU A 364 39.30 32.67 -21.59
CA LEU A 364 38.77 31.31 -21.50
C LEU A 364 39.17 30.46 -22.72
N PRO A 365 39.48 29.19 -22.55
CA PRO A 365 39.70 28.27 -23.65
C PRO A 365 38.47 28.21 -24.57
N GLU A 366 38.70 28.10 -25.89
CA GLU A 366 37.66 28.17 -26.92
C GLU A 366 36.57 27.08 -26.74
N ASN A 367 36.96 25.89 -26.27
CA ASN A 367 36.05 24.83 -25.94
C ASN A 367 35.12 25.19 -24.79
N VAL A 368 35.60 25.88 -23.75
CA VAL A 368 34.82 26.36 -22.61
C VAL A 368 33.84 27.44 -23.02
N LYS A 369 34.27 28.37 -23.90
CA LYS A 369 33.40 29.42 -24.47
C LYS A 369 32.21 28.80 -25.21
N ARG A 370 32.46 27.83 -26.09
CA ARG A 370 31.41 27.14 -26.84
C ARG A 370 30.45 26.38 -25.90
N GLU A 371 31.01 25.65 -24.97
CA GLU A 371 30.21 24.89 -24.01
C GLU A 371 29.36 25.80 -23.10
N TRP A 372 29.89 26.95 -22.68
CA TRP A 372 29.14 27.96 -21.93
C TRP A 372 27.90 28.44 -22.71
N VAL A 373 28.11 28.84 -23.95
CA VAL A 373 27.03 29.31 -24.82
C VAL A 373 26.03 28.17 -25.07
N ASP A 374 26.51 27.00 -25.42
CA ASP A 374 25.65 25.84 -25.66
C ASP A 374 24.79 25.52 -24.44
N LEU A 375 25.34 25.51 -23.23
CA LEU A 375 24.60 25.22 -22.00
C LEU A 375 23.55 26.28 -21.65
N LEU A 376 23.84 27.56 -21.90
CA LEU A 376 22.90 28.67 -21.65
C LEU A 376 21.73 28.70 -22.66
N TYR A 377 22.00 28.32 -23.92
CA TYR A 377 21.04 28.43 -25.01
C TYR A 377 20.49 27.11 -25.53
N THR A 378 20.93 25.98 -24.96
CA THR A 378 20.36 24.66 -25.30
C THR A 378 18.87 24.65 -24.98
N GLN A 379 18.04 24.49 -25.99
CA GLN A 379 16.59 24.36 -25.80
C GLN A 379 16.24 23.10 -24.99
N ASN A 380 15.83 23.34 -23.86
CA ASN A 380 14.87 22.76 -22.88
C ASN A 380 14.52 21.28 -22.87
N SER A 381 14.80 20.45 -23.83
CA SER A 381 14.33 19.06 -23.82
C SER A 381 15.35 18.03 -23.32
N ARG A 382 16.60 18.41 -23.08
CA ARG A 382 17.69 17.48 -22.74
C ARG A 382 18.70 18.01 -21.72
N PHE A 383 18.26 18.82 -20.77
CA PHE A 383 19.18 19.23 -19.70
C PHE A 383 19.28 18.08 -18.69
N ASP A 384 20.36 17.32 -18.78
CA ASP A 384 20.63 16.19 -17.90
C ASP A 384 21.56 16.58 -16.73
N ALA A 385 21.76 15.64 -15.79
CA ALA A 385 22.64 15.86 -14.64
C ALA A 385 24.11 16.11 -15.05
N SER A 386 24.52 15.62 -16.22
CA SER A 386 25.86 15.83 -16.79
C SER A 386 26.01 17.26 -17.24
N ALA A 387 25.03 17.80 -17.97
CA ALA A 387 25.01 19.21 -18.41
C ALA A 387 25.02 20.18 -17.22
N LEU A 388 24.26 19.87 -16.16
CA LEU A 388 24.29 20.63 -14.92
C LEU A 388 25.64 20.56 -14.21
N GLY A 389 26.30 19.41 -14.23
CA GLY A 389 27.66 19.25 -13.70
C GLY A 389 28.68 20.15 -14.45
N ARG A 390 28.63 20.12 -15.76
CA ARG A 390 29.50 20.95 -16.63
C ARG A 390 29.23 22.44 -16.45
N LEU A 391 27.98 22.87 -16.34
CA LEU A 391 27.64 24.26 -16.06
C LEU A 391 28.22 24.75 -14.73
N ILE A 392 28.14 23.94 -13.67
CA ILE A 392 28.73 24.22 -12.35
C ILE A 392 30.26 24.32 -12.46
N GLU A 393 30.90 23.48 -13.28
CA GLU A 393 32.33 23.46 -13.50
C GLU A 393 32.78 24.74 -14.22
N ILE A 394 32.07 25.14 -15.28
CA ILE A 394 32.34 26.38 -16.00
C ILE A 394 32.17 27.60 -15.10
N LEU A 395 31.11 27.63 -14.26
CA LEU A 395 30.93 28.69 -13.25
C LEU A 395 32.05 28.75 -12.21
N SER A 396 32.83 27.69 -12.07
CA SER A 396 33.99 27.68 -11.17
C SER A 396 35.24 28.28 -11.80
N HIS A 397 35.23 28.54 -13.11
CA HIS A 397 36.39 29.08 -13.82
C HIS A 397 36.67 30.54 -13.40
N PRO A 398 37.89 30.86 -12.97
CA PRO A 398 38.22 32.20 -12.44
C PRO A 398 37.97 33.32 -13.43
N ASP A 399 38.24 33.09 -14.73
CA ASP A 399 38.15 34.10 -15.77
C ASP A 399 36.71 34.35 -16.27
N LEU A 400 35.69 33.63 -15.73
CA LEU A 400 34.30 33.92 -16.04
C LEU A 400 33.73 34.96 -15.06
N GLU A 401 33.72 36.21 -15.49
CA GLU A 401 33.23 37.33 -14.69
C GLU A 401 31.73 37.58 -14.92
N ILE A 402 30.90 36.98 -14.05
CA ILE A 402 29.43 37.22 -13.99
C ILE A 402 29.10 37.73 -12.58
N PRO A 403 28.30 38.80 -12.42
CA PRO A 403 28.04 39.43 -11.13
C PRO A 403 27.55 38.46 -10.03
N SER A 404 26.70 37.51 -10.39
CA SER A 404 26.11 36.51 -9.46
C SER A 404 26.74 35.13 -9.53
N ARG A 405 27.91 34.96 -10.16
CA ARG A 405 28.57 33.68 -10.41
C ARG A 405 28.58 32.73 -9.22
N GLU A 406 29.10 33.19 -8.10
CA GLU A 406 29.24 32.38 -6.89
C GLU A 406 27.88 31.97 -6.29
N LYS A 407 26.89 32.85 -6.35
CA LYS A 407 25.54 32.59 -5.89
C LYS A 407 24.88 31.55 -6.78
N SER A 408 24.92 31.72 -8.09
CA SER A 408 24.36 30.78 -9.06
C SER A 408 25.05 29.42 -9.00
N ARG A 409 26.39 29.38 -8.87
CA ARG A 409 27.15 28.17 -8.68
C ARG A 409 26.67 27.38 -7.42
N LYS A 410 26.54 28.10 -6.30
CA LYS A 410 26.04 27.48 -5.03
C LYS A 410 24.61 26.95 -5.20
N THR A 411 23.72 27.74 -5.80
CA THR A 411 22.32 27.34 -6.04
C THR A 411 22.25 26.11 -6.94
N LEU A 412 22.96 26.10 -8.08
CA LEU A 412 22.97 24.95 -8.99
C LEU A 412 23.59 23.70 -8.36
N THR A 413 24.63 23.85 -7.52
CA THR A 413 25.21 22.73 -6.77
C THR A 413 24.21 22.12 -5.79
N GLN A 414 23.44 22.95 -5.09
CA GLN A 414 22.38 22.48 -4.18
C GLN A 414 21.25 21.78 -4.96
N LEU A 415 20.83 22.35 -6.08
CA LEU A 415 19.80 21.74 -6.94
C LEU A 415 20.27 20.41 -7.53
N LYS A 416 21.55 20.29 -7.91
CA LYS A 416 22.14 19.02 -8.37
C LYS A 416 22.12 17.97 -7.29
N ALA A 417 22.57 18.29 -6.08
CA ALA A 417 22.55 17.36 -4.95
C ALA A 417 21.12 16.89 -4.61
N LEU A 418 20.16 17.82 -4.68
CA LEU A 418 18.75 17.51 -4.48
C LEU A 418 18.21 16.58 -5.58
N ALA A 419 18.54 16.83 -6.85
CA ALA A 419 18.15 15.99 -7.98
C ALA A 419 18.74 14.56 -7.86
N GLU A 420 20.01 14.44 -7.47
CA GLU A 420 20.66 13.15 -7.23
C GLU A 420 19.99 12.36 -6.09
N THR A 421 19.64 13.05 -4.99
CA THR A 421 18.90 12.45 -3.87
C THR A 421 17.52 11.97 -4.31
N MET A 422 16.81 12.76 -5.12
CA MET A 422 15.49 12.37 -5.65
C MET A 422 15.58 11.16 -6.58
N ASN A 423 16.58 11.11 -7.47
CA ASN A 423 16.81 9.95 -8.33
C ASN A 423 17.12 8.68 -7.53
N MET A 424 17.89 8.80 -6.44
CA MET A 424 18.17 7.68 -5.54
C MET A 424 16.88 7.20 -4.84
N LEU A 425 16.03 8.12 -4.36
CA LEU A 425 14.74 7.80 -3.75
C LEU A 425 13.83 7.10 -4.76
N GLU A 426 13.75 7.58 -5.98
CA GLU A 426 12.96 6.95 -7.03
C GLU A 426 13.43 5.51 -7.33
N ARG A 427 14.73 5.29 -7.47
CA ARG A 427 15.30 3.96 -7.68
C ARG A 427 14.99 3.02 -6.51
N ASN A 428 15.16 3.49 -5.27
CA ASN A 428 14.86 2.70 -4.07
C ASN A 428 13.37 2.37 -3.99
N THR A 429 12.48 3.32 -4.28
CA THR A 429 11.03 3.13 -4.27
C THR A 429 10.60 2.13 -5.34
N ASN A 430 11.14 2.23 -6.56
CA ASN A 430 10.89 1.28 -7.64
C ASN A 430 11.40 -0.13 -7.31
N PHE A 431 12.54 -0.25 -6.65
CA PHE A 431 13.06 -1.53 -6.18
C PHE A 431 12.12 -2.16 -5.13
N LEU A 432 11.67 -1.37 -4.16
CA LEU A 432 10.74 -1.81 -3.12
C LEU A 432 9.38 -2.22 -3.71
N LEU A 433 8.84 -1.45 -4.66
CA LEU A 433 7.62 -1.81 -5.40
C LEU A 433 7.74 -3.19 -6.07
N ARG A 434 8.85 -3.44 -6.75
CA ARG A 434 9.10 -4.76 -7.37
C ARG A 434 9.15 -5.88 -6.34
N GLN A 435 9.74 -5.65 -5.17
CA GLN A 435 9.78 -6.66 -4.09
C GLN A 435 8.40 -6.95 -3.52
N VAL A 436 7.56 -5.90 -3.30
CA VAL A 436 6.18 -6.06 -2.82
C VAL A 436 5.34 -6.84 -3.82
N LEU A 437 5.44 -6.51 -5.10
CA LEU A 437 4.69 -7.19 -6.17
C LEU A 437 5.14 -8.63 -6.37
N ASN A 438 6.43 -8.93 -6.20
CA ASN A 438 6.99 -10.27 -6.39
C ASN A 438 6.84 -11.20 -5.17
N GLY A 439 6.19 -10.77 -4.10
CA GLY A 439 5.75 -11.66 -3.00
C GLY A 439 6.82 -12.13 -2.02
N HIS A 440 8.02 -11.53 -2.02
CA HIS A 440 9.06 -11.88 -1.06
C HIS A 440 8.99 -11.01 0.21
N GLU A 441 8.65 -11.64 1.34
CA GLU A 441 8.80 -11.13 2.72
C GLU A 441 8.11 -9.81 3.09
N ALA A 442 6.81 -9.68 2.86
CA ALA A 442 6.03 -8.48 3.22
C ALA A 442 6.13 -8.11 4.73
N GLY A 443 6.26 -9.09 5.63
CA GLY A 443 6.34 -8.84 7.08
C GLY A 443 7.65 -8.23 7.58
N LYS A 444 8.77 -8.45 6.88
CA LYS A 444 10.06 -7.83 7.24
C LYS A 444 10.21 -6.44 6.64
N MET A 445 9.44 -6.14 5.63
CA MET A 445 9.52 -4.93 4.82
C MET A 445 8.83 -3.75 5.47
N THR A 446 7.68 -3.94 6.10
CA THR A 446 7.00 -2.90 6.89
C THR A 446 7.88 -2.40 8.03
N LYS A 447 8.64 -3.28 8.67
CA LYS A 447 9.63 -2.89 9.70
C LYS A 447 10.81 -2.10 9.12
N LYS A 448 11.29 -2.44 7.92
CA LYS A 448 12.39 -1.72 7.25
C LYS A 448 11.96 -0.35 6.73
N LEU A 449 10.76 -0.24 6.14
CA LEU A 449 10.19 1.03 5.67
C LEU A 449 9.95 1.99 6.83
N ARG A 450 9.43 1.50 7.96
CA ARG A 450 9.24 2.29 9.16
C ARG A 450 10.55 2.78 9.78
N LYS A 451 11.61 1.96 9.76
CA LYS A 451 12.96 2.38 10.19
C LYS A 451 13.57 3.41 9.25
N ALA A 452 13.38 3.28 7.94
CA ALA A 452 13.89 4.24 6.96
C ALA A 452 13.16 5.60 7.04
N SER A 453 11.84 5.59 7.29
CA SER A 453 11.07 6.82 7.52
C SER A 453 11.51 7.56 8.79
N ILE A 454 11.74 6.83 9.89
CA ILE A 454 12.21 7.41 11.16
C ILE A 454 13.64 7.97 11.00
N ALA A 455 14.52 7.29 10.28
CA ALA A 455 15.88 7.77 10.03
C ALA A 455 15.93 9.03 9.15
N MET A 456 14.92 9.26 8.31
CA MET A 456 14.78 10.50 7.52
C MET A 456 14.22 11.66 8.34
N GLU A 457 13.39 11.39 9.35
CA GLU A 457 12.89 12.42 10.27
C GLU A 457 13.96 12.87 11.28
N GLU A 458 14.84 11.95 11.67
CA GLU A 458 15.95 12.25 12.61
C GLU A 458 17.19 12.88 11.94
N GLY A 459 17.29 12.84 10.61
CA GLY A 459 18.43 13.34 9.83
C GLY A 459 18.38 14.81 9.44
N THR A 460 17.46 15.62 9.96
CA THR A 460 17.50 17.08 9.80
C THR A 460 18.60 17.64 10.74
N PRO A 461 19.70 18.19 10.22
CA PRO A 461 20.68 18.83 11.10
C PRO A 461 20.04 20.06 11.71
N SER A 462 19.74 19.98 12.99
CA SER A 462 19.46 21.13 13.84
C SER A 462 20.64 22.07 13.72
N GLY A 463 20.44 23.20 13.00
CA GLY A 463 21.45 24.26 12.89
C GLY A 463 21.77 24.81 14.27
N ALA A 464 22.93 24.46 14.76
CA ALA A 464 23.53 25.10 15.90
C ALA A 464 23.83 26.56 15.53
N LEU A 465 22.97 27.45 15.94
CA LEU A 465 23.31 28.87 16.16
C LEU A 465 24.21 28.91 17.40
N ALA A 466 25.52 28.95 17.17
CA ALA A 466 26.47 29.28 18.20
C ALA A 466 26.44 30.80 18.42
N ASP A 467 25.78 31.23 19.46
CA ASP A 467 25.97 32.54 20.06
C ASP A 467 27.39 32.60 20.67
N GLY A 468 28.27 33.32 19.98
CA GLY A 468 29.57 33.70 20.47
C GLY A 468 29.51 35.12 20.99
N ASN A 469 29.15 35.30 22.27
CA ASN A 469 29.45 36.50 23.01
C ASN A 469 30.43 36.13 24.14
N GLN A 470 31.70 36.45 23.96
CA GLN A 470 32.65 36.62 25.02
C GLN A 470 33.20 38.06 24.93
N GLU A 471 32.75 38.91 25.83
CA GLU A 471 33.46 40.15 26.20
C GLU A 471 34.64 39.84 27.14
N PRO A 472 35.74 40.62 27.04
CA PRO A 472 36.86 40.46 27.94
C PRO A 472 36.72 41.32 29.21
N GLY A 473 36.98 40.74 30.31
CA GLY A 473 37.26 41.41 31.57
C GLY A 473 38.50 40.79 32.20
#